data_1bd7c9ebedd1b0a14a27b8c107a4c454
#
_entry.id   1bd7c9ebedd1b0a14a27b8c107a4c454
#
_cell.length_a   1.000
_cell.length_b   1.000
_cell.length_c   1.000
_cell.angle_alpha   90.00
_cell.angle_beta   90.00
_cell.angle_gamma   90.00
#
_symmetry.space_group_name_H-M   'P 1'
#
loop_
_entity.id
_entity.type
_entity.pdbx_description
1 polymer ?
#
loop_
_entity_poly.entity_id
_entity_poly.type
_entity_poly.pdbx_seq_one_letter_code
_entity_poly.pdbx_strand_id
1 'polypeptide(L)'
;EDDANNPDRLSNGSQFYIVWGKKYRPRELAFAWAGLRGGLYGDFETNREMEQEYLTTGGTPGLDGGYTVFGEVIEGLNVVENIQSTVTDSHDRPQTDIVILHAVVEQKSKKAGATGKRRYSPGLY
;
A
#
# COMPACT_ATOMS: atom_id res chain seq x y z
N GLU A 1 7.11 -2.93 12.02
CA GLU A 1 7.73 -3.15 13.36
C GLU A 1 6.85 -2.53 14.43
N ASP A 2 6.83 -3.17 15.62
CA ASP A 2 6.09 -2.71 16.78
C ASP A 2 6.62 -1.33 17.23
N ASP A 3 5.72 -0.41 17.62
CA ASP A 3 6.06 0.92 18.14
C ASP A 3 7.06 0.89 19.31
N ALA A 4 7.10 -0.21 20.07
CA ALA A 4 8.07 -0.41 21.14
C ALA A 4 9.52 -0.59 20.62
N ASN A 5 9.67 -1.17 19.43
CA ASN A 5 10.97 -1.43 18.81
C ASN A 5 11.35 -0.37 17.76
N ASN A 6 10.41 0.47 17.36
CA ASN A 6 10.58 1.51 16.36
C ASN A 6 9.78 2.78 16.71
N PRO A 7 10.11 3.43 17.85
CA PRO A 7 9.35 4.59 18.32
C PRO A 7 9.37 5.78 17.34
N ASP A 8 10.44 5.91 16.57
CA ASP A 8 10.60 6.96 15.56
C ASP A 8 9.93 6.62 14.22
N ARG A 9 9.29 5.45 14.11
CA ARG A 9 8.63 4.95 12.90
C ARG A 9 9.50 5.01 11.64
N LEU A 10 10.77 4.66 11.79
CA LEU A 10 11.72 4.61 10.68
C LEU A 10 11.36 3.49 9.72
N SER A 11 11.52 3.75 8.42
CA SER A 11 11.30 2.74 7.40
C SER A 11 12.38 1.65 7.44
N ASN A 12 11.98 0.40 7.24
CA ASN A 12 12.92 -0.70 7.12
C ASN A 12 13.59 -0.66 5.74
N GLY A 13 14.92 -0.76 5.71
CA GLY A 13 15.70 -0.72 4.46
C GLY A 13 15.76 -2.05 3.70
N SER A 14 15.24 -3.14 4.27
CA SER A 14 15.34 -4.49 3.70
C SER A 14 14.01 -5.18 3.47
N GLN A 15 12.91 -4.60 3.93
CA GLN A 15 11.57 -5.17 3.82
C GLN A 15 10.61 -4.14 3.24
N PHE A 16 9.82 -4.59 2.29
CA PHE A 16 8.71 -3.83 1.73
C PHE A 16 7.60 -4.80 1.34
N TYR A 17 6.41 -4.29 1.13
CA TYR A 17 5.35 -5.07 0.52
C TYR A 17 4.55 -4.24 -0.48
N ILE A 18 3.94 -4.95 -1.42
CA ILE A 18 3.08 -4.39 -2.45
C ILE A 18 1.64 -4.59 -2.00
N VAL A 19 0.89 -3.50 -1.89
CA VAL A 19 -0.51 -3.59 -1.49
C VAL A 19 -1.34 -4.24 -2.59
N TRP A 20 -2.07 -5.28 -2.21
CA TRP A 20 -3.15 -5.86 -3.00
C TRP A 20 -4.41 -5.83 -2.15
N GLY A 21 -5.12 -4.70 -2.18
CA GLY A 21 -6.27 -4.45 -1.33
C GLY A 21 -7.60 -4.70 -2.04
N LYS A 22 -8.65 -4.83 -1.25
CA LYS A 22 -10.03 -4.92 -1.74
C LYS A 22 -10.64 -3.53 -1.88
N LYS A 23 -11.73 -3.42 -2.65
CA LYS A 23 -12.61 -2.26 -2.62
C LYS A 23 -13.46 -2.30 -1.36
N TYR A 24 -13.64 -1.15 -0.76
CA TYR A 24 -14.39 -0.99 0.48
C TYR A 24 -15.79 -0.43 0.21
N ARG A 25 -16.73 -0.79 1.08
CA ARG A 25 -18.00 -0.06 1.20
C ARG A 25 -17.81 1.08 2.20
N PRO A 26 -18.58 2.17 2.12
CA PRO A 26 -18.40 3.33 3.01
C PRO A 26 -18.37 2.96 4.50
N ARG A 27 -19.24 2.06 4.94
CA ARG A 27 -19.28 1.61 6.35
C ARG A 27 -18.05 0.79 6.76
N GLU A 28 -17.55 -0.05 5.86
CA GLU A 28 -16.33 -0.85 6.12
C GLU A 28 -15.11 0.05 6.23
N LEU A 29 -15.03 1.06 5.37
CA LEU A 29 -13.94 2.03 5.37
C LEU A 29 -13.95 2.88 6.65
N ALA A 30 -15.11 3.40 7.03
CA ALA A 30 -15.28 4.14 8.28
C ALA A 30 -14.86 3.30 9.50
N PHE A 31 -15.22 2.01 9.52
CA PHE A 31 -14.82 1.10 10.58
C PHE A 31 -13.30 0.84 10.60
N ALA A 32 -12.69 0.64 9.42
CA ALA A 32 -11.25 0.45 9.30
C ALA A 32 -10.47 1.68 9.82
N TRP A 33 -10.90 2.88 9.45
CA TRP A 33 -10.28 4.12 9.92
C TRP A 33 -10.51 4.39 11.42
N ALA A 34 -11.68 4.04 11.94
CA ALA A 34 -11.96 4.18 13.37
C ALA A 34 -11.03 3.31 14.26
N GLY A 35 -10.50 2.21 13.70
CA GLY A 35 -9.54 1.34 14.37
C GLY A 35 -8.08 1.84 14.33
N LEU A 36 -7.79 2.89 13.58
CA LEU A 36 -6.43 3.43 13.48
C LEU A 36 -6.03 4.13 14.79
N ARG A 37 -4.87 3.76 15.32
CA ARG A 37 -4.31 4.39 16.51
C ARG A 37 -3.86 5.82 16.16
N GLY A 38 -4.19 6.77 17.03
CA GLY A 38 -3.68 8.12 16.97
C GLY A 38 -4.64 9.19 16.46
N GLY A 39 -5.93 8.88 16.34
CA GLY A 39 -6.94 9.90 16.06
C GLY A 39 -6.91 10.47 14.64
N LEU A 40 -6.29 9.75 13.71
CA LEU A 40 -6.25 10.13 12.28
C LEU A 40 -7.65 10.15 11.63
N TYR A 41 -8.66 9.62 12.31
CA TYR A 41 -10.04 9.58 11.82
C TYR A 41 -10.57 10.98 11.43
N GLY A 42 -10.28 12.00 12.23
CA GLY A 42 -10.69 13.37 11.93
C GLY A 42 -10.04 13.94 10.67
N ASP A 43 -8.80 13.57 10.39
CA ASP A 43 -8.09 14.03 9.20
C ASP A 43 -8.58 13.31 7.94
N PHE A 44 -9.03 12.06 8.08
CA PHE A 44 -9.59 11.27 6.96
C PHE A 44 -11.02 11.66 6.60
N GLU A 45 -11.84 12.07 7.56
CA GLU A 45 -13.21 12.54 7.29
C GLU A 45 -13.25 13.72 6.30
N THR A 46 -12.19 14.51 6.24
CA THR A 46 -12.09 15.66 5.33
C THR A 46 -11.52 15.29 3.96
N ASN A 47 -10.95 14.10 3.79
CA ASN A 47 -10.28 13.69 2.55
C ASN A 47 -11.18 12.84 1.65
N ARG A 48 -12.14 13.50 0.99
CA ARG A 48 -13.05 12.84 0.04
C ARG A 48 -12.35 12.16 -1.14
N GLU A 49 -11.17 12.63 -1.54
CA GLU A 49 -10.41 12.00 -2.62
C GLU A 49 -9.89 10.64 -2.19
N MET A 50 -9.34 10.53 -1.00
CA MET A 50 -8.87 9.27 -0.43
C MET A 50 -10.02 8.28 -0.21
N GLU A 51 -11.17 8.75 0.29
CA GLU A 51 -12.38 7.94 0.43
C GLU A 51 -12.79 7.34 -0.92
N GLN A 52 -12.90 8.18 -1.95
CA GLN A 52 -13.28 7.72 -3.29
C GLN A 52 -12.30 6.68 -3.85
N GLU A 53 -11.01 6.82 -3.60
CA GLU A 53 -10.02 5.85 -4.02
C GLU A 53 -10.24 4.48 -3.37
N TYR A 54 -10.47 4.41 -2.07
CA TYR A 54 -10.77 3.16 -1.39
C TYR A 54 -12.07 2.50 -1.85
N LEU A 55 -13.06 3.29 -2.26
CA LEU A 55 -14.34 2.79 -2.75
C LEU A 55 -14.27 2.31 -4.21
N THR A 56 -13.40 2.89 -5.02
CA THR A 56 -13.33 2.64 -6.47
C THR A 56 -12.17 1.74 -6.87
N THR A 57 -10.98 2.03 -6.38
CA THR A 57 -9.74 1.31 -6.68
C THR A 57 -9.46 0.23 -5.64
N GLY A 58 -9.67 0.57 -4.37
CA GLY A 58 -9.39 -0.30 -3.24
C GLY A 58 -8.07 0.03 -2.56
N GLY A 59 -7.65 -0.81 -1.63
CA GLY A 59 -6.41 -0.61 -0.90
C GLY A 59 -6.44 -1.27 0.48
N THR A 60 -5.58 -0.78 1.38
CA THR A 60 -5.45 -1.30 2.74
C THR A 60 -5.46 -0.15 3.76
N PRO A 61 -6.64 0.41 4.07
CA PRO A 61 -6.77 1.59 4.93
C PRO A 61 -6.23 1.40 6.35
N GLY A 62 -6.10 0.16 6.82
CA GLY A 62 -5.51 -0.14 8.13
C GLY A 62 -4.04 0.21 8.27
N LEU A 63 -3.36 0.54 7.17
CA LEU A 63 -1.94 0.95 7.16
C LEU A 63 -1.76 2.46 7.16
N ASP A 64 -2.85 3.21 6.94
CA ASP A 64 -2.80 4.66 6.87
C ASP A 64 -2.26 5.26 8.17
N GLY A 65 -1.34 6.20 8.03
CA GLY A 65 -0.70 6.88 9.14
C GLY A 65 0.30 6.05 9.95
N GLY A 66 0.37 4.74 9.75
CA GLY A 66 1.32 3.85 10.44
C GLY A 66 2.50 3.40 9.58
N TYR A 67 2.40 3.56 8.27
CA TYR A 67 3.39 3.07 7.31
C TYR A 67 3.72 4.14 6.27
N THR A 68 4.94 4.07 5.73
CA THR A 68 5.42 5.00 4.71
C THR A 68 5.19 4.43 3.33
N VAL A 69 4.40 5.15 2.52
CA VAL A 69 4.25 4.87 1.08
C VAL A 69 5.43 5.51 0.36
N PHE A 70 6.23 4.72 -0.35
CA PHE A 70 7.38 5.22 -1.08
C PHE A 70 7.29 5.05 -2.60
N GLY A 71 6.28 4.36 -3.09
CA GLY A 71 6.11 4.13 -4.51
C GLY A 71 4.74 3.58 -4.87
N GLU A 72 4.55 3.40 -6.16
CA GLU A 72 3.34 2.79 -6.74
C GLU A 72 3.72 1.83 -7.86
N VAL A 73 2.91 0.79 -8.07
CA VAL A 73 3.09 -0.13 -9.19
C VAL A 73 2.52 0.53 -10.45
N ILE A 74 3.37 0.90 -11.38
CA ILE A 74 2.98 1.53 -12.64
C ILE A 74 2.79 0.53 -13.78
N GLU A 75 3.38 -0.67 -13.67
CA GLU A 75 3.35 -1.71 -14.69
C GLU A 75 3.46 -3.09 -14.03
N GLY A 76 2.87 -4.12 -14.62
CA GLY A 76 2.98 -5.50 -14.12
C GLY A 76 1.99 -5.88 -13.01
N LEU A 77 0.86 -5.21 -12.86
CA LEU A 77 -0.17 -5.56 -11.86
C LEU A 77 -0.66 -7.01 -11.99
N ASN A 78 -0.69 -7.58 -13.19
CA ASN A 78 -1.01 -8.99 -13.41
C ASN A 78 0.02 -9.94 -12.77
N VAL A 79 1.28 -9.52 -12.67
CA VAL A 79 2.32 -10.29 -11.97
C VAL A 79 2.05 -10.26 -10.46
N VAL A 80 1.71 -9.09 -9.91
CA VAL A 80 1.32 -8.95 -8.49
C VAL A 80 0.11 -9.82 -8.17
N GLU A 81 -0.90 -9.82 -9.04
CA GLU A 81 -2.09 -10.66 -8.89
C GLU A 81 -1.74 -12.16 -8.88
N ASN A 82 -0.88 -12.61 -9.78
CA ASN A 82 -0.42 -13.99 -9.82
C ASN A 82 0.33 -14.39 -8.55
N ILE A 83 1.19 -13.50 -8.03
CA ILE A 83 1.93 -13.73 -6.78
C ILE A 83 0.95 -13.84 -5.61
N GLN A 84 0.03 -12.89 -5.48
CA GLN A 84 -0.95 -12.84 -4.42
C GLN A 84 -1.90 -14.06 -4.43
N SER A 85 -2.19 -14.62 -5.61
CA SER A 85 -3.06 -15.78 -5.79
C SER A 85 -2.34 -17.13 -5.60
N THR A 86 -1.06 -17.11 -5.26
CA THR A 86 -0.26 -18.34 -5.06
C THR A 86 -0.78 -19.10 -3.83
N VAL A 87 -0.75 -20.44 -3.92
CA VAL A 87 -1.12 -21.31 -2.80
C VAL A 87 -0.14 -21.14 -1.64
N THR A 88 -0.69 -20.88 -0.46
CA THR A 88 0.07 -20.65 0.77
C THR A 88 -0.15 -21.76 1.80
N ASP A 89 0.67 -21.79 2.83
CA ASP A 89 0.48 -22.59 4.03
C ASP A 89 -0.41 -21.84 5.06
N SER A 90 -0.53 -22.39 6.26
CA SER A 90 -1.32 -21.81 7.35
C SER A 90 -0.77 -20.49 7.93
N HIS A 91 0.41 -20.07 7.50
CA HIS A 91 1.07 -18.83 7.91
C HIS A 91 1.19 -17.84 6.75
N ASP A 92 0.37 -18.03 5.71
CA ASP A 92 0.35 -17.23 4.48
C ASP A 92 1.68 -17.25 3.70
N ARG A 93 2.55 -18.24 3.97
CA ARG A 93 3.79 -18.42 3.24
C ARG A 93 3.51 -19.22 1.95
N PRO A 94 3.98 -18.74 0.77
CA PRO A 94 3.89 -19.52 -0.46
C PRO A 94 4.50 -20.91 -0.31
N GLN A 95 3.79 -21.95 -0.74
CA GLN A 95 4.30 -23.34 -0.72
C GLN A 95 5.48 -23.54 -1.68
N THR A 96 5.55 -22.73 -2.73
CA THR A 96 6.70 -22.64 -3.63
C THR A 96 7.31 -21.26 -3.47
N ASP A 97 8.62 -21.20 -3.23
CA ASP A 97 9.31 -19.94 -3.01
C ASP A 97 9.17 -19.01 -4.23
N ILE A 98 8.83 -17.74 -3.95
CA ILE A 98 8.80 -16.67 -4.95
C ILE A 98 10.03 -15.80 -4.68
N VAL A 99 10.92 -15.71 -5.65
CA VAL A 99 12.24 -15.07 -5.49
C VAL A 99 12.35 -13.87 -6.41
N ILE A 100 12.78 -12.73 -5.85
CA ILE A 100 13.21 -11.57 -6.63
C ILE A 100 14.62 -11.84 -7.12
N LEU A 101 14.78 -12.06 -8.42
CA LEU A 101 16.10 -12.34 -9.01
C LEU A 101 16.93 -11.08 -9.20
N HIS A 102 16.28 -9.97 -9.57
CA HIS A 102 16.94 -8.70 -9.82
C HIS A 102 16.03 -7.55 -9.37
N ALA A 103 16.61 -6.52 -8.78
CA ALA A 103 15.99 -5.23 -8.51
C ALA A 103 16.96 -4.14 -8.98
N VAL A 104 16.49 -3.23 -9.83
CA VAL A 104 17.30 -2.15 -10.40
C VAL A 104 16.61 -0.83 -10.18
N VAL A 105 17.35 0.17 -9.73
CA VAL A 105 16.87 1.56 -9.64
C VAL A 105 17.28 2.32 -10.91
N GLU A 106 16.29 2.79 -11.65
CA GLU A 106 16.49 3.59 -12.84
C GLU A 106 16.08 5.05 -12.58
N GLN A 107 16.98 5.99 -12.84
CA GLN A 107 16.64 7.41 -12.86
C GLN A 107 16.18 7.81 -14.26
N LYS A 108 14.89 8.07 -14.42
CA LYS A 108 14.40 8.70 -15.65
C LYS A 108 14.53 10.22 -15.52
N SER A 109 15.24 10.87 -16.44
CA SER A 109 15.30 12.33 -16.50
C SER A 109 13.88 12.90 -16.66
N LYS A 110 13.50 13.85 -15.80
CA LYS A 110 12.22 14.56 -15.94
C LYS A 110 12.17 15.23 -17.31
N LYS A 111 11.33 14.73 -18.22
CA LYS A 111 10.88 15.57 -19.34
C LYS A 111 10.06 16.71 -18.75
N ALA A 112 10.51 17.95 -18.95
CA ALA A 112 9.77 19.13 -18.55
C ALA A 112 8.39 19.08 -19.24
N GLY A 113 7.27 19.09 -18.46
CA GLY A 113 5.94 19.32 -18.98
C GLY A 113 4.84 18.32 -18.67
N ALA A 114 5.03 17.35 -17.77
CA ALA A 114 3.93 16.50 -17.34
C ALA A 114 3.42 16.91 -15.95
N THR A 115 2.43 17.79 -15.88
CA THR A 115 1.54 17.94 -14.73
C THR A 115 0.58 16.75 -14.72
N GLY A 116 1.07 15.59 -14.29
CA GLY A 116 0.25 14.40 -14.11
C GLY A 116 -0.57 14.54 -12.83
N LYS A 117 -1.90 14.53 -12.95
CA LYS A 117 -2.78 14.23 -11.83
C LYS A 117 -2.30 12.90 -11.24
N ARG A 118 -1.97 12.89 -9.94
CA ARG A 118 -1.68 11.64 -9.22
C ARG A 118 -2.91 10.76 -9.29
N ARG A 119 -2.82 9.70 -10.07
CA ARG A 119 -3.77 8.58 -9.96
C ARG A 119 -3.27 7.72 -8.83
N TYR A 120 -4.14 7.37 -7.91
CA TYR A 120 -3.83 6.39 -6.89
C TYR A 120 -3.58 5.04 -7.60
N SER A 121 -2.41 4.49 -7.35
CA SER A 121 -2.06 3.12 -7.74
C SER A 121 -1.72 2.36 -6.48
N PRO A 122 -1.83 1.01 -6.47
CA PRO A 122 -1.43 0.21 -5.33
C PRO A 122 -0.05 0.63 -4.81
N GLY A 123 0.01 1.06 -3.56
CA GLY A 123 1.24 1.59 -2.96
C GLY A 123 2.26 0.50 -2.68
N LEU A 124 3.52 0.88 -2.74
CA LEU A 124 4.64 0.13 -2.17
C LEU A 124 4.91 0.69 -0.76
N TYR A 125 4.88 -0.17 0.23
CA TYR A 125 5.10 0.15 1.63
C TYR A 125 6.35 -0.51 2.16
#